data_a70b95619a4919669c9abe3d8c25b25c
#
_entry.id   a70b95619a4919669c9abe3d8c25b25c
#
_cell.length_a   1.000
_cell.length_b   1.000
_cell.length_c   1.000
_cell.angle_alpha   90.00
_cell.angle_beta   90.00
_cell.angle_gamma   90.00
#
_symmetry.space_group_name_H-M   'P 1'
#
loop_
_entity.id
_entity.type
_entity.pdbx_description
1 polymer ?
#
loop_
_entity_poly.entity_id
_entity_poly.type
_entity_poly.pdbx_seq_one_letter_code
_entity_poly.pdbx_strand_id
1 'polypeptide(L)'
;MSTPAETSTSQRLLTIGAVTRRLKDEFPDITISKIRYLEDQGLLAPRRTQGGYRLFSEEDVERLETILRLQRDEFLPLRVIREELSSPGVAKTTKKRRGLSAAEEELDMGELCERAGVTPALARELEEFGLLAPRTDNGTKLFGERDVEVAVTCAKLSRYGISARHLRTFRTGADREAGLLEQIVAPALRSRNPERRQAALDELQNLTELAQELSQLLFWRDLKQLAER
;
A
#
# COMPACT_ATOMS: atom_id res chain seq x y z
N MET A 1 33.55 -21.41 -37.73
CA MET A 1 32.23 -20.76 -37.79
C MET A 1 31.35 -21.52 -36.82
N SER A 2 31.29 -21.07 -35.58
CA SER A 2 30.53 -21.70 -34.51
C SER A 2 29.33 -20.79 -34.18
N THR A 3 28.15 -21.32 -34.39
CA THR A 3 26.87 -20.73 -34.09
C THR A 3 26.68 -20.70 -32.55
N PRO A 4 26.30 -19.58 -31.92
CA PRO A 4 25.98 -19.61 -30.52
C PRO A 4 24.59 -20.23 -30.36
N ALA A 5 24.51 -21.25 -29.50
CA ALA A 5 23.27 -21.89 -29.07
C ALA A 5 22.42 -20.88 -28.27
N GLU A 6 21.25 -20.57 -28.83
CA GLU A 6 20.18 -19.87 -28.12
C GLU A 6 19.71 -20.76 -26.97
N THR A 7 20.01 -20.37 -25.74
CA THR A 7 19.49 -20.99 -24.53
C THR A 7 18.02 -20.55 -24.40
N SER A 8 17.14 -21.28 -25.07
CA SER A 8 15.69 -21.17 -24.91
C SER A 8 15.33 -21.68 -23.52
N THR A 9 15.22 -20.81 -22.55
CA THR A 9 14.64 -21.11 -21.24
C THR A 9 13.18 -21.48 -21.50
N SER A 10 12.86 -22.76 -21.45
CA SER A 10 11.49 -23.30 -21.58
C SER A 10 10.63 -22.71 -20.48
N GLN A 11 9.96 -21.61 -20.75
CA GLN A 11 9.01 -20.98 -19.84
C GLN A 11 7.86 -21.97 -19.57
N ARG A 12 7.80 -22.47 -18.35
CA ARG A 12 6.77 -23.39 -17.90
C ARG A 12 5.44 -22.65 -17.85
N LEU A 13 4.58 -22.89 -18.84
CA LEU A 13 3.26 -22.27 -18.92
C LEU A 13 2.26 -23.05 -18.07
N LEU A 14 1.46 -22.34 -17.29
CA LEU A 14 0.47 -22.87 -16.36
C LEU A 14 -0.95 -22.64 -16.85
N THR A 15 -1.83 -23.60 -16.64
CA THR A 15 -3.27 -23.42 -16.87
C THR A 15 -3.89 -22.61 -15.73
N ILE A 16 -5.04 -21.97 -15.99
CA ILE A 16 -5.75 -21.17 -14.96
C ILE A 16 -6.05 -21.98 -13.68
N GLY A 17 -6.38 -23.28 -13.82
CA GLY A 17 -6.61 -24.15 -12.68
C GLY A 17 -5.34 -24.47 -11.90
N ALA A 18 -4.17 -24.54 -12.56
CA ALA A 18 -2.88 -24.73 -11.91
C ALA A 18 -2.47 -23.46 -11.14
N VAL A 19 -2.67 -22.29 -11.75
CA VAL A 19 -2.45 -20.98 -11.11
C VAL A 19 -3.33 -20.83 -9.87
N THR A 20 -4.63 -21.11 -9.96
CA THR A 20 -5.56 -21.03 -8.83
C THR A 20 -5.12 -21.93 -7.68
N ARG A 21 -4.70 -23.16 -7.96
CA ARG A 21 -4.22 -24.08 -6.92
C ARG A 21 -2.94 -23.60 -6.24
N ARG A 22 -1.99 -23.08 -7.02
CA ARG A 22 -0.72 -22.56 -6.52
C ARG A 22 -0.91 -21.37 -5.59
N LEU A 23 -1.86 -20.50 -5.89
CA LEU A 23 -2.11 -19.27 -5.11
C LEU A 23 -3.05 -19.50 -3.92
N LYS A 24 -3.69 -20.65 -3.82
CA LYS A 24 -4.75 -20.88 -2.82
C LYS A 24 -4.22 -20.90 -1.38
N ASP A 25 -2.96 -21.25 -1.18
CA ASP A 25 -2.33 -21.28 0.15
C ASP A 25 -2.15 -19.85 0.71
N GLU A 26 -1.79 -18.89 -0.14
CA GLU A 26 -1.63 -17.49 0.26
C GLU A 26 -2.94 -16.69 0.11
N PHE A 27 -3.80 -17.06 -0.85
CA PHE A 27 -5.07 -16.39 -1.14
C PHE A 27 -6.23 -17.40 -1.15
N PRO A 28 -6.78 -17.78 0.03
CA PRO A 28 -7.82 -18.80 0.14
C PRO A 28 -9.08 -18.53 -0.70
N ASP A 29 -9.42 -17.24 -0.89
CA ASP A 29 -10.61 -16.79 -1.60
C ASP A 29 -10.40 -16.66 -3.12
N ILE A 30 -9.23 -17.05 -3.65
CA ILE A 30 -8.99 -16.98 -5.08
C ILE A 30 -9.83 -17.98 -5.84
N THR A 31 -10.47 -17.52 -6.89
CA THR A 31 -11.30 -18.33 -7.78
C THR A 31 -10.89 -18.12 -9.26
N ILE A 32 -11.20 -19.09 -10.10
CA ILE A 32 -11.03 -18.97 -11.55
C ILE A 32 -11.77 -17.73 -12.09
N SER A 33 -12.97 -17.46 -11.56
CA SER A 33 -13.76 -16.28 -11.92
C SER A 33 -13.07 -14.98 -11.57
N LYS A 34 -12.39 -14.90 -10.42
CA LYS A 34 -11.59 -13.73 -10.02
C LYS A 34 -10.42 -13.49 -10.99
N ILE A 35 -9.71 -14.54 -11.40
CA ILE A 35 -8.59 -14.41 -12.35
C ILE A 35 -9.09 -13.93 -13.72
N ARG A 36 -10.22 -14.45 -14.20
CA ARG A 36 -10.84 -13.98 -15.45
C ARG A 36 -11.27 -12.53 -15.36
N TYR A 37 -11.87 -12.13 -14.24
CA TYR A 37 -12.25 -10.75 -14.01
C TYR A 37 -11.05 -9.80 -14.04
N LEU A 38 -9.91 -10.17 -13.45
CA LEU A 38 -8.67 -9.38 -13.51
C LEU A 38 -8.10 -9.27 -14.93
N GLU A 39 -8.22 -10.33 -15.76
CA GLU A 39 -7.91 -10.29 -17.20
C GLU A 39 -8.85 -9.33 -17.93
N ASP A 40 -10.17 -9.43 -17.72
CA ASP A 40 -11.17 -8.56 -18.35
C ASP A 40 -10.95 -7.08 -17.95
N GLN A 41 -10.43 -6.84 -16.76
CA GLN A 41 -10.01 -5.50 -16.31
C GLN A 41 -8.66 -5.05 -16.90
N GLY A 42 -8.02 -5.86 -17.76
CA GLY A 42 -6.75 -5.52 -18.43
C GLY A 42 -5.53 -5.50 -17.50
N LEU A 43 -5.60 -6.17 -16.35
CA LEU A 43 -4.49 -6.31 -15.39
C LEU A 43 -3.57 -7.48 -15.72
N LEU A 44 -4.08 -8.48 -16.46
CA LEU A 44 -3.37 -9.67 -16.93
C LEU A 44 -3.60 -9.84 -18.42
N ALA A 45 -2.61 -10.38 -19.12
CA ALA A 45 -2.67 -10.67 -20.55
C ALA A 45 -2.06 -12.06 -20.86
N PRO A 46 -2.67 -13.15 -20.36
CA PRO A 46 -2.15 -14.49 -20.56
C PRO A 46 -2.16 -14.87 -22.05
N ARG A 47 -1.19 -15.68 -22.45
CA ARG A 47 -1.15 -16.25 -23.81
C ARG A 47 -2.33 -17.19 -24.01
N ARG A 48 -2.76 -17.35 -25.29
CA ARG A 48 -3.81 -18.30 -25.65
C ARG A 48 -3.24 -19.37 -26.58
N THR A 49 -3.65 -20.61 -26.37
CA THR A 49 -3.36 -21.71 -27.30
C THR A 49 -4.18 -21.54 -28.60
N GLN A 50 -3.87 -22.29 -29.64
CA GLN A 50 -4.69 -22.35 -30.84
C GLN A 50 -6.15 -22.77 -30.56
N GLY A 51 -6.39 -23.55 -29.50
CA GLY A 51 -7.72 -23.92 -29.01
C GLY A 51 -8.37 -22.91 -28.05
N GLY A 52 -7.80 -21.70 -27.88
CA GLY A 52 -8.37 -20.63 -27.06
C GLY A 52 -8.15 -20.76 -25.56
N TYR A 53 -7.41 -21.78 -25.07
CA TYR A 53 -7.12 -21.96 -23.65
C TYR A 53 -6.06 -20.96 -23.17
N ARG A 54 -6.26 -20.41 -21.95
CA ARG A 54 -5.37 -19.47 -21.30
C ARG A 54 -4.14 -20.19 -20.74
N LEU A 55 -2.97 -19.63 -21.05
CA LEU A 55 -1.68 -20.09 -20.52
C LEU A 55 -0.96 -18.92 -19.85
N PHE A 56 -0.60 -19.12 -18.60
CA PHE A 56 0.07 -18.14 -17.75
C PHE A 56 1.56 -18.45 -17.64
N SER A 57 2.40 -17.47 -17.88
CA SER A 57 3.84 -17.53 -17.58
C SER A 57 4.10 -17.36 -16.08
N GLU A 58 5.32 -17.62 -15.63
CA GLU A 58 5.70 -17.29 -14.23
C GLU A 58 5.56 -15.79 -13.97
N GLU A 59 5.87 -14.93 -14.93
CA GLU A 59 5.68 -13.47 -14.84
C GLU A 59 4.21 -13.09 -14.66
N ASP A 60 3.29 -13.79 -15.35
CA ASP A 60 1.85 -13.57 -15.16
C ASP A 60 1.40 -13.98 -13.75
N VAL A 61 1.98 -15.04 -13.20
CA VAL A 61 1.69 -15.51 -11.83
C VAL A 61 2.21 -14.51 -10.80
N GLU A 62 3.45 -14.06 -10.91
CA GLU A 62 4.04 -13.04 -10.02
C GLU A 62 3.25 -11.71 -10.08
N ARG A 63 2.84 -11.33 -11.28
CA ARG A 63 1.99 -10.16 -11.47
C ARG A 63 0.62 -10.33 -10.80
N LEU A 64 0.02 -11.51 -10.91
CA LEU A 64 -1.25 -11.84 -10.25
C LEU A 64 -1.11 -11.82 -8.73
N GLU A 65 -0.04 -12.40 -8.17
CA GLU A 65 0.29 -12.33 -6.74
C GLU A 65 0.39 -10.87 -6.27
N THR A 66 1.10 -10.04 -7.02
CA THR A 66 1.24 -8.61 -6.73
C THR A 66 -0.11 -7.90 -6.71
N ILE A 67 -0.96 -8.14 -7.71
CA ILE A 67 -2.31 -7.56 -7.78
C ILE A 67 -3.15 -7.98 -6.57
N LEU A 68 -3.11 -9.25 -6.22
CA LEU A 68 -3.89 -9.79 -5.09
C LEU A 68 -3.40 -9.24 -3.75
N ARG A 69 -2.08 -9.09 -3.57
CA ARG A 69 -1.49 -8.45 -2.40
C ARG A 69 -1.90 -6.97 -2.30
N LEU A 70 -1.78 -6.21 -3.38
CA LEU A 70 -2.21 -4.81 -3.42
C LEU A 70 -3.71 -4.65 -3.13
N GLN A 71 -4.55 -5.60 -3.56
CA GLN A 71 -5.96 -5.60 -3.22
C GLN A 71 -6.23 -5.98 -1.75
N ARG A 72 -5.53 -7.00 -1.23
CA ARG A 72 -5.72 -7.52 0.13
C ARG A 72 -5.10 -6.60 1.17
N ASP A 73 -3.85 -6.18 0.95
CA ASP A 73 -3.04 -5.52 1.96
C ASP A 73 -3.12 -3.98 1.86
N GLU A 74 -3.35 -3.44 0.67
CA GLU A 74 -3.41 -1.99 0.43
C GLU A 74 -4.80 -1.53 -0.03
N PHE A 75 -5.75 -2.46 -0.21
CA PHE A 75 -7.14 -2.19 -0.63
C PHE A 75 -7.23 -1.28 -1.86
N LEU A 76 -6.23 -1.31 -2.74
CA LEU A 76 -6.19 -0.45 -3.90
C LEU A 76 -7.28 -0.83 -4.91
N PRO A 77 -8.00 0.16 -5.46
CA PRO A 77 -8.90 -0.06 -6.59
C PRO A 77 -8.12 -0.59 -7.80
N LEU A 78 -8.73 -1.49 -8.58
CA LEU A 78 -8.08 -2.10 -9.75
C LEU A 78 -7.54 -1.08 -10.75
N ARG A 79 -8.17 0.09 -10.85
CA ARG A 79 -7.70 1.19 -11.69
C ARG A 79 -6.33 1.71 -11.24
N VAL A 80 -6.16 1.91 -9.92
CA VAL A 80 -4.91 2.38 -9.33
C VAL A 80 -3.82 1.34 -9.50
N ILE A 81 -4.14 0.06 -9.23
CA ILE A 81 -3.21 -1.07 -9.45
C ILE A 81 -2.74 -1.12 -10.90
N ARG A 82 -3.64 -0.88 -11.86
CA ARG A 82 -3.28 -0.85 -13.29
C ARG A 82 -2.30 0.29 -13.60
N GLU A 83 -2.54 1.49 -13.07
CA GLU A 83 -1.67 2.65 -13.25
C GLU A 83 -0.28 2.39 -12.65
N GLU A 84 -0.19 1.80 -11.48
CA GLU A 84 1.07 1.40 -10.82
C GLU A 84 1.84 0.34 -11.62
N LEU A 85 1.15 -0.71 -12.09
CA LEU A 85 1.79 -1.78 -12.86
C LEU A 85 2.17 -1.36 -14.28
N SER A 86 1.64 -0.25 -14.78
CA SER A 86 1.94 0.28 -16.12
C SER A 86 3.10 1.27 -16.17
N SER A 87 3.57 1.75 -15.02
CA SER A 87 4.67 2.70 -14.92
C SER A 87 6.02 1.96 -14.86
N PRO A 88 6.87 2.04 -15.90
CA PRO A 88 8.19 1.41 -15.89
C PRO A 88 9.10 2.16 -14.93
N GLY A 89 9.25 1.68 -13.72
CA GLY A 89 10.13 2.25 -12.69
C GLY A 89 9.64 2.10 -11.26
N VAL A 90 8.38 1.74 -11.01
CA VAL A 90 7.82 1.62 -9.66
C VAL A 90 7.75 0.15 -9.18
N ALA A 91 8.09 -0.82 -10.03
CA ALA A 91 8.06 -2.25 -9.70
C ALA A 91 9.12 -2.72 -8.66
N LYS A 92 9.81 -1.81 -7.96
CA LYS A 92 10.78 -2.14 -6.90
C LYS A 92 10.48 -1.50 -5.54
N THR A 93 9.33 -0.90 -5.37
CA THR A 93 8.85 -0.55 -4.05
C THR A 93 7.48 -1.20 -3.78
N THR A 94 7.41 -2.53 -3.75
CA THR A 94 6.66 -3.17 -2.69
C THR A 94 7.31 -2.66 -1.42
N LYS A 95 6.91 -1.47 -0.99
CA LYS A 95 7.21 -0.98 0.33
C LYS A 95 6.65 -2.04 1.27
N LYS A 96 7.53 -2.99 1.63
CA LYS A 96 7.37 -3.80 2.82
C LYS A 96 6.83 -2.81 3.84
N ARG A 97 5.56 -2.95 4.29
CA ARG A 97 5.06 -2.17 5.42
C ARG A 97 6.16 -2.23 6.45
N ARG A 98 6.96 -1.16 6.55
CA ARG A 98 8.02 -1.10 7.55
C ARG A 98 7.27 -1.20 8.87
N GLY A 99 7.49 -2.29 9.57
CA GLY A 99 6.88 -2.51 10.88
C GLY A 99 7.10 -1.28 11.76
N LEU A 100 6.29 -1.09 12.78
CA LEU A 100 6.32 0.03 13.71
C LEU A 100 7.71 0.33 14.32
N SER A 101 8.71 -0.56 14.15
CA SER A 101 10.06 -0.48 14.72
C SER A 101 11.20 -0.30 13.70
N ALA A 102 10.92 -0.11 12.39
CA ALA A 102 11.99 0.11 11.42
C ALA A 102 12.58 1.52 11.61
N ALA A 103 13.91 1.64 11.69
CA ALA A 103 14.58 2.93 11.64
C ALA A 103 14.25 3.61 10.30
N GLU A 104 13.65 4.79 10.36
CA GLU A 104 13.33 5.60 9.18
C GLU A 104 14.52 6.52 8.89
N GLU A 105 14.77 6.79 7.60
CA GLU A 105 15.69 7.82 7.17
C GLU A 105 15.14 9.19 7.61
N GLU A 106 15.97 10.00 8.23
CA GLU A 106 15.60 11.34 8.69
C GLU A 106 15.96 12.36 7.62
N LEU A 107 15.01 13.20 7.27
CA LEU A 107 15.10 14.17 6.19
C LEU A 107 14.91 15.58 6.74
N ASP A 108 15.63 16.54 6.20
CA ASP A 108 15.33 17.94 6.46
C ASP A 108 14.13 18.43 5.62
N MET A 109 13.69 19.68 5.84
CA MET A 109 12.57 20.28 5.12
C MET A 109 12.82 20.36 3.60
N GLY A 110 14.06 20.60 3.17
CA GLY A 110 14.43 20.68 1.75
C GLY A 110 14.33 19.33 1.08
N GLU A 111 14.90 18.31 1.68
CA GLU A 111 14.87 16.93 1.22
C GLU A 111 13.45 16.37 1.18
N LEU A 112 12.63 16.66 2.20
CA LEU A 112 11.21 16.33 2.19
C LEU A 112 10.51 16.95 0.99
N CYS A 113 10.70 18.26 0.75
CA CYS A 113 10.06 18.98 -0.35
C CYS A 113 10.48 18.41 -1.72
N GLU A 114 11.77 18.10 -1.89
CA GLU A 114 12.30 17.51 -3.12
C GLU A 114 11.70 16.12 -3.38
N ARG A 115 11.74 15.23 -2.38
CA ARG A 115 11.21 13.86 -2.50
C ARG A 115 9.69 13.83 -2.69
N ALA A 116 8.96 14.70 -2.01
CA ALA A 116 7.50 14.76 -2.11
C ALA A 116 7.01 15.56 -3.33
N GLY A 117 7.89 16.32 -4.00
CA GLY A 117 7.52 17.20 -5.10
C GLY A 117 6.57 18.31 -4.66
N VAL A 118 6.74 18.84 -3.44
CA VAL A 118 5.89 19.89 -2.84
C VAL A 118 6.69 21.18 -2.62
N THR A 119 5.98 22.29 -2.58
CA THR A 119 6.61 23.57 -2.25
C THR A 119 6.86 23.68 -0.74
N PRO A 120 7.91 24.42 -0.31
CA PRO A 120 8.13 24.68 1.11
C PRO A 120 6.96 25.42 1.81
N ALA A 121 6.18 26.19 1.04
CA ALA A 121 4.97 26.86 1.55
C ALA A 121 3.91 25.82 1.92
N LEU A 122 3.63 24.85 1.03
CA LEU A 122 2.68 23.78 1.31
C LEU A 122 3.16 22.89 2.46
N ALA A 123 4.45 22.54 2.50
CA ALA A 123 5.00 21.71 3.57
C ALA A 123 4.84 22.38 4.96
N ARG A 124 5.08 23.68 5.07
CA ARG A 124 4.86 24.44 6.32
C ARG A 124 3.37 24.49 6.70
N GLU A 125 2.48 24.68 5.73
CA GLU A 125 1.04 24.66 5.98
C GLU A 125 0.59 23.28 6.47
N LEU A 126 1.09 22.18 5.87
CA LEU A 126 0.80 20.82 6.31
C LEU A 126 1.31 20.56 7.75
N GLU A 127 2.46 21.10 8.10
CA GLU A 127 3.00 21.05 9.46
C GLU A 127 2.13 21.85 10.44
N GLU A 128 1.72 23.07 10.08
CA GLU A 128 0.86 23.94 10.89
C GLU A 128 -0.46 23.24 11.25
N PHE A 129 -1.05 22.52 10.30
CA PHE A 129 -2.27 21.72 10.53
C PHE A 129 -2.00 20.32 11.12
N GLY A 130 -0.76 20.02 11.48
CA GLY A 130 -0.36 18.76 12.14
C GLY A 130 -0.41 17.53 11.24
N LEU A 131 -0.44 17.71 9.92
CA LEU A 131 -0.39 16.63 8.94
C LEU A 131 1.02 16.08 8.78
N LEU A 132 2.04 16.93 8.91
CA LEU A 132 3.44 16.53 9.08
C LEU A 132 3.83 16.66 10.55
N ALA A 133 4.59 15.68 11.04
CA ALA A 133 4.95 15.57 12.46
C ALA A 133 6.48 15.40 12.64
N PRO A 134 7.27 16.47 12.37
CA PRO A 134 8.71 16.38 12.49
C PRO A 134 9.15 16.15 13.92
N ARG A 135 10.22 15.37 14.09
CA ARG A 135 11.00 15.32 15.32
C ARG A 135 11.97 16.51 15.34
N THR A 136 12.11 17.15 16.47
CA THR A 136 13.13 18.20 16.63
C THR A 136 14.38 17.59 17.26
N ASP A 137 15.51 17.70 16.58
CA ASP A 137 16.81 17.31 17.08
C ASP A 137 17.78 18.49 16.95
N ASN A 138 18.40 18.90 18.07
CA ASN A 138 19.32 20.03 18.13
C ASN A 138 18.81 21.32 17.42
N GLY A 139 17.49 21.56 17.49
CA GLY A 139 16.85 22.73 16.85
C GLY A 139 16.54 22.54 15.35
N THR A 140 16.91 21.41 14.76
CA THR A 140 16.59 21.06 13.38
C THR A 140 15.36 20.15 13.35
N LYS A 141 14.42 20.45 12.44
CA LYS A 141 13.23 19.61 12.22
C LYS A 141 13.60 18.48 11.27
N LEU A 142 13.35 17.25 11.69
CA LEU A 142 13.61 16.04 10.92
C LEU A 142 12.29 15.32 10.66
N PHE A 143 12.08 14.95 9.41
CA PHE A 143 10.88 14.28 8.89
C PHE A 143 11.20 12.83 8.55
N GLY A 144 10.24 11.93 8.77
CA GLY A 144 10.36 10.55 8.37
C GLY A 144 9.86 10.30 6.94
N GLU A 145 10.15 9.12 6.39
CA GLU A 145 9.67 8.69 5.08
C GLU A 145 8.12 8.72 4.98
N ARG A 146 7.44 8.49 6.11
CA ARG A 146 5.97 8.59 6.18
C ARG A 146 5.47 10.02 5.98
N ASP A 147 6.20 11.03 6.44
CA ASP A 147 5.85 12.43 6.19
C ASP A 147 5.94 12.75 4.70
N VAL A 148 6.89 12.16 3.96
CA VAL A 148 6.97 12.28 2.50
C VAL A 148 5.69 11.71 1.84
N GLU A 149 5.24 10.53 2.25
CA GLU A 149 4.02 9.91 1.71
C GLU A 149 2.77 10.75 2.00
N VAL A 150 2.67 11.29 3.21
CA VAL A 150 1.59 12.22 3.60
C VAL A 150 1.64 13.46 2.74
N ALA A 151 2.81 14.09 2.57
CA ALA A 151 2.97 15.30 1.76
C ALA A 151 2.57 15.07 0.29
N VAL A 152 3.00 13.95 -0.32
CA VAL A 152 2.61 13.55 -1.69
C VAL A 152 1.10 13.42 -1.81
N THR A 153 0.46 12.75 -0.84
CA THR A 153 -0.98 12.51 -0.85
C THR A 153 -1.75 13.82 -0.68
N CYS A 154 -1.33 14.68 0.24
CA CYS A 154 -1.91 15.99 0.46
C CYS A 154 -1.78 16.88 -0.79
N ALA A 155 -0.63 16.85 -1.47
CA ALA A 155 -0.44 17.57 -2.72
C ALA A 155 -1.40 17.10 -3.83
N LYS A 156 -1.65 15.80 -3.93
CA LYS A 156 -2.65 15.26 -4.88
C LYS A 156 -4.05 15.77 -4.55
N LEU A 157 -4.44 15.76 -3.28
CA LEU A 157 -5.76 16.26 -2.84
C LEU A 157 -5.92 17.77 -3.06
N SER A 158 -4.84 18.55 -2.90
CA SER A 158 -4.85 19.99 -3.16
C SER A 158 -5.19 20.35 -4.62
N ARG A 159 -4.87 19.47 -5.57
CA ARG A 159 -5.24 19.65 -7.00
C ARG A 159 -6.76 19.60 -7.22
N TYR A 160 -7.49 18.97 -6.30
CA TYR A 160 -8.96 18.95 -6.30
C TYR A 160 -9.57 20.08 -5.45
N GLY A 161 -8.77 21.07 -5.03
CA GLY A 161 -9.23 22.19 -4.22
C GLY A 161 -9.35 21.89 -2.72
N ILE A 162 -8.87 20.76 -2.25
CA ILE A 162 -8.87 20.39 -0.83
C ILE A 162 -7.60 20.96 -0.19
N SER A 163 -7.74 22.08 0.55
CA SER A 163 -6.62 22.73 1.24
C SER A 163 -6.19 21.95 2.50
N ALA A 164 -4.97 22.20 2.98
CA ALA A 164 -4.43 21.60 4.21
C ALA A 164 -5.35 21.77 5.42
N ARG A 165 -6.03 22.91 5.53
CA ARG A 165 -7.04 23.15 6.56
C ARG A 165 -8.18 22.12 6.56
N HIS A 166 -8.67 21.71 5.39
CA HIS A 166 -9.71 20.69 5.27
C HIS A 166 -9.16 19.31 5.62
N LEU A 167 -7.88 19.05 5.31
CA LEU A 167 -7.22 17.79 5.58
C LEU A 167 -7.00 17.53 7.08
N ARG A 168 -7.09 18.58 7.93
CA ARG A 168 -7.06 18.42 9.39
C ARG A 168 -8.11 17.43 9.91
N THR A 169 -9.22 17.27 9.20
CA THR A 169 -10.26 16.28 9.58
C THR A 169 -9.71 14.85 9.57
N PHE A 170 -8.89 14.52 8.58
CA PHE A 170 -8.22 13.21 8.49
C PHE A 170 -7.23 13.02 9.63
N ARG A 171 -6.45 14.07 9.96
CA ARG A 171 -5.55 14.03 11.12
C ARG A 171 -6.30 13.74 12.40
N THR A 172 -7.40 14.46 12.65
CA THR A 172 -8.21 14.27 13.86
C THR A 172 -8.81 12.87 13.93
N GLY A 173 -9.24 12.30 12.80
CA GLY A 173 -9.71 10.92 12.70
C GLY A 173 -8.61 9.93 13.10
N ALA A 174 -7.46 10.05 12.46
CA ALA A 174 -6.30 9.19 12.72
C ALA A 174 -5.84 9.26 14.19
N ASP A 175 -5.84 10.45 14.81
CA ASP A 175 -5.47 10.60 16.22
C ASP A 175 -6.44 9.87 17.15
N ARG A 176 -7.74 9.91 16.85
CA ARG A 176 -8.75 9.19 17.64
C ARG A 176 -8.62 7.68 17.52
N GLU A 177 -8.42 7.19 16.30
CA GLU A 177 -8.22 5.75 16.05
C GLU A 177 -6.93 5.26 16.74
N ALA A 178 -5.80 5.94 16.55
CA ALA A 178 -4.54 5.60 17.18
C ALA A 178 -4.64 5.64 18.72
N GLY A 179 -5.31 6.66 19.29
CA GLY A 179 -5.50 6.78 20.73
C GLY A 179 -6.35 5.65 21.32
N LEU A 180 -7.35 5.16 20.57
CA LEU A 180 -8.13 3.99 20.99
C LEU A 180 -7.25 2.73 21.05
N LEU A 181 -6.45 2.48 20.01
CA LEU A 181 -5.56 1.31 19.95
C LEU A 181 -4.46 1.39 21.01
N GLU A 182 -3.90 2.58 21.24
CA GLU A 182 -2.90 2.81 22.28
C GLU A 182 -3.43 2.41 23.66
N GLN A 183 -4.67 2.79 24.01
CA GLN A 183 -5.27 2.44 25.30
C GLN A 183 -5.31 0.93 25.55
N ILE A 184 -5.51 0.14 24.48
CA ILE A 184 -5.59 -1.32 24.59
C ILE A 184 -4.21 -1.92 24.85
N VAL A 185 -3.19 -1.48 24.10
CA VAL A 185 -1.85 -2.12 24.13
C VAL A 185 -0.87 -1.47 25.10
N ALA A 186 -1.11 -0.24 25.57
CA ALA A 186 -0.20 0.51 26.43
C ALA A 186 0.28 -0.24 27.69
N PRO A 187 -0.58 -1.02 28.40
CA PRO A 187 -0.11 -1.77 29.58
C PRO A 187 0.92 -2.83 29.23
N ALA A 188 0.79 -3.48 28.08
CA ALA A 188 1.72 -4.52 27.63
C ALA A 188 3.00 -3.94 27.03
N LEU A 189 2.92 -2.82 26.29
CA LEU A 189 4.08 -2.09 25.74
C LEU A 189 5.00 -1.54 26.84
N ARG A 190 4.46 -1.17 28.02
CA ARG A 190 5.22 -0.70 29.18
C ARG A 190 5.85 -1.83 30.00
N SER A 191 5.65 -3.09 29.61
CA SER A 191 6.23 -4.24 30.31
C SER A 191 7.74 -4.26 30.18
N ARG A 192 8.44 -4.64 31.27
CA ARG A 192 9.88 -4.88 31.26
C ARG A 192 10.27 -6.19 30.57
N ASN A 193 9.31 -7.11 30.39
CA ASN A 193 9.51 -8.36 29.67
C ASN A 193 9.52 -8.10 28.16
N PRO A 194 10.64 -8.36 27.45
CA PRO A 194 10.76 -8.12 26.02
C PRO A 194 9.79 -8.96 25.17
N GLU A 195 9.52 -10.21 25.57
CA GLU A 195 8.57 -11.08 24.86
C GLU A 195 7.15 -10.54 24.92
N ARG A 196 6.73 -10.06 26.11
CA ARG A 196 5.41 -9.46 26.29
C ARG A 196 5.26 -8.15 25.51
N ARG A 197 6.36 -7.38 25.41
CA ARG A 197 6.38 -6.15 24.61
C ARG A 197 6.30 -6.47 23.12
N GLN A 198 6.99 -7.51 22.65
CA GLN A 198 6.92 -7.94 21.25
C GLN A 198 5.51 -8.43 20.89
N ALA A 199 4.92 -9.27 21.74
CA ALA A 199 3.53 -9.73 21.53
C ALA A 199 2.54 -8.56 21.47
N ALA A 200 2.74 -7.50 22.26
CA ALA A 200 1.91 -6.30 22.21
C ALA A 200 2.09 -5.50 20.90
N LEU A 201 3.29 -5.49 20.32
CA LEU A 201 3.52 -4.86 19.02
C LEU A 201 2.83 -5.65 17.90
N ASP A 202 2.89 -6.97 17.95
CA ASP A 202 2.20 -7.84 16.99
C ASP A 202 0.67 -7.69 17.09
N GLU A 203 0.15 -7.61 18.34
CA GLU A 203 -1.28 -7.34 18.61
C GLU A 203 -1.70 -5.96 18.10
N LEU A 204 -0.88 -4.93 18.33
CA LEU A 204 -1.13 -3.58 17.83
C LEU A 204 -1.19 -3.57 16.30
N GLN A 205 -0.32 -4.32 15.62
CA GLN A 205 -0.35 -4.41 14.17
C GLN A 205 -1.66 -5.03 13.68
N ASN A 206 -2.10 -6.15 14.26
CA ASN A 206 -3.37 -6.80 13.92
C ASN A 206 -4.58 -5.88 14.17
N LEU A 207 -4.61 -5.20 15.33
CA LEU A 207 -5.67 -4.23 15.64
C LEU A 207 -5.70 -3.06 14.67
N THR A 208 -4.53 -2.59 14.23
CA THR A 208 -4.42 -1.51 13.24
C THR A 208 -5.03 -1.93 11.91
N GLU A 209 -4.74 -3.15 11.44
CA GLU A 209 -5.29 -3.68 10.19
C GLU A 209 -6.83 -3.75 10.23
N LEU A 210 -7.39 -4.29 11.33
CA LEU A 210 -8.83 -4.38 11.52
C LEU A 210 -9.50 -3.00 11.62
N ALA A 211 -8.88 -2.05 12.32
CA ALA A 211 -9.40 -0.69 12.45
C ALA A 211 -9.40 0.03 11.09
N GLN A 212 -8.34 -0.10 10.30
CA GLN A 212 -8.28 0.46 8.95
C GLN A 212 -9.31 -0.16 8.02
N GLU A 213 -9.51 -1.48 8.09
CA GLU A 213 -10.55 -2.16 7.31
C GLU A 213 -11.94 -1.62 7.66
N LEU A 214 -12.26 -1.51 8.95
CA LEU A 214 -13.55 -0.97 9.41
C LEU A 214 -13.74 0.47 8.93
N SER A 215 -12.74 1.34 9.11
CA SER A 215 -12.80 2.74 8.69
C SER A 215 -13.05 2.86 7.19
N GLN A 216 -12.41 2.03 6.38
CA GLN A 216 -12.60 1.99 4.94
C GLN A 216 -14.01 1.50 4.55
N LEU A 217 -14.51 0.45 5.18
CA LEU A 217 -15.86 -0.06 4.93
C LEU A 217 -16.93 1.00 5.25
N LEU A 218 -16.79 1.69 6.39
CA LEU A 218 -17.69 2.77 6.79
C LEU A 218 -17.65 3.93 5.80
N PHE A 219 -16.45 4.36 5.40
CA PHE A 219 -16.26 5.43 4.43
C PHE A 219 -16.94 5.13 3.08
N TRP A 220 -16.71 3.92 2.53
CA TRP A 220 -17.34 3.52 1.26
C TRP A 220 -18.85 3.38 1.36
N ARG A 221 -19.36 2.89 2.49
CA ARG A 221 -20.81 2.82 2.74
C ARG A 221 -21.44 4.22 2.66
N ASP A 222 -20.82 5.19 3.32
CA ASP A 222 -21.37 6.55 3.39
C ASP A 222 -21.23 7.28 2.03
N LEU A 223 -20.14 7.06 1.29
CA LEU A 223 -20.00 7.56 -0.09
C LEU A 223 -21.03 6.95 -1.04
N LYS A 224 -21.33 5.67 -0.90
CA LYS A 224 -22.37 5.01 -1.71
C LYS A 224 -23.73 5.67 -1.47
N GLN A 225 -24.11 5.91 -0.22
CA GLN A 225 -25.35 6.61 0.11
C GLN A 225 -25.41 8.03 -0.46
N LEU A 226 -24.25 8.71 -0.54
CA LEU A 226 -24.17 10.04 -1.15
C LEU A 226 -24.38 9.99 -2.68
N ALA A 227 -23.86 8.96 -3.33
CA ALA A 227 -23.99 8.79 -4.79
C ALA A 227 -25.39 8.33 -5.26
N GLU A 228 -26.19 7.77 -4.35
CA GLU A 228 -27.55 7.30 -4.62
C GLU A 228 -28.62 8.37 -4.33
N ARG A 229 -28.24 9.58 -3.87
CA ARG A 229 -29.12 10.73 -3.65
C ARG A 229 -29.24 11.60 -4.89
#